data_4e1eeb8972f91611f6ec0609b440de2f
#
_entry.id   4e1eeb8972f91611f6ec0609b440de2f
#
_cell.length_a   1.000
_cell.length_b   1.000
_cell.length_c   1.000
_cell.angle_alpha   90.00
_cell.angle_beta   90.00
_cell.angle_gamma   90.00
#
_symmetry.space_group_name_H-M   'P 1'
#
loop_
_entity.id
_entity.type
_entity.pdbx_description
1 polymer ?
#
loop_
_entity_poly.entity_id
_entity_poly.type
_entity_poly.pdbx_seq_one_letter_code
_entity_poly.pdbx_strand_id
1 'polypeptide(L)'
;MQTLTRYWFTFAKLAIPTPLKLGCGVTAFSHEDAVEILKNTVFLGRSMPHIENMIENVDVSTLNQGHVIPNMLPPNIRGVWFPKEFA
;
A
#
# COMPACT_ATOMS: atom_id res chain seq x y z
N MET A 1 -14.28 -5.22 18.81
CA MET A 1 -12.96 -4.59 18.57
C MET A 1 -12.48 -4.93 17.16
N GLN A 2 -12.12 -3.92 16.38
CA GLN A 2 -11.65 -4.16 15.02
C GLN A 2 -10.15 -4.43 15.02
N THR A 3 -9.73 -5.36 14.17
CA THR A 3 -8.35 -5.75 14.03
C THR A 3 -7.75 -5.10 12.79
N LEU A 4 -6.54 -4.57 12.91
CA LEU A 4 -5.81 -4.01 11.78
C LEU A 4 -5.16 -5.14 10.98
N THR A 5 -5.25 -5.03 9.65
CA THR A 5 -4.68 -6.00 8.71
C THR A 5 -3.72 -5.26 7.78
N ARG A 6 -2.58 -5.85 7.51
CA ARG A 6 -1.61 -5.30 6.55
C ARG A 6 -1.97 -5.81 5.16
N TYR A 7 -2.14 -4.87 4.21
CA TYR A 7 -2.44 -5.18 2.82
C TYR A 7 -1.28 -4.75 1.94
N TRP A 8 -0.99 -5.54 0.93
CA TRP A 8 -0.02 -5.19 -0.09
C TRP A 8 -0.72 -5.22 -1.44
N PHE A 9 -0.72 -4.08 -2.12
CA PHE A 9 -1.37 -3.92 -3.43
C PHE A 9 -0.33 -3.81 -4.51
N THR A 10 -0.58 -4.43 -5.67
CA THR A 10 0.15 -4.16 -6.88
C THR A 10 -0.83 -3.67 -7.93
N PHE A 11 -0.38 -2.74 -8.77
CA PHE A 11 -1.25 -2.07 -9.74
C PHE A 11 -0.84 -2.45 -11.15
N ALA A 12 -1.85 -2.52 -12.05
CA ALA A 12 -1.61 -2.73 -13.47
C ALA A 12 -1.06 -1.43 -14.07
N LYS A 13 -0.06 -1.56 -14.91
CA LYS A 13 0.50 -0.51 -15.78
C LYS A 13 0.48 0.91 -15.18
N LEU A 14 1.56 1.27 -14.52
CA LEU A 14 1.78 2.66 -14.13
C LEU A 14 2.62 3.32 -15.23
N ALA A 15 2.09 4.43 -15.77
CA ALA A 15 2.66 5.09 -16.95
C ALA A 15 3.95 5.85 -16.65
N ILE A 16 4.20 6.20 -15.38
CA ILE A 16 5.36 7.00 -14.98
C ILE A 16 6.21 6.22 -13.98
N PRO A 17 7.53 6.50 -13.93
CA PRO A 17 8.38 5.93 -12.89
C PRO A 17 7.93 6.41 -11.51
N THR A 18 7.68 5.45 -10.62
CA THR A 18 7.22 5.75 -9.26
C THR A 18 7.51 4.53 -8.39
N PRO A 19 7.77 4.73 -7.07
CA PRO A 19 7.88 3.60 -6.15
C PRO A 19 6.63 2.71 -6.13
N LEU A 20 5.47 3.22 -6.55
CA LEU A 20 4.23 2.45 -6.67
C LEU A 20 4.35 1.26 -7.64
N LYS A 21 5.34 1.27 -8.53
CA LYS A 21 5.60 0.12 -9.40
C LYS A 21 6.01 -1.12 -8.63
N LEU A 22 6.55 -0.94 -7.43
CA LEU A 22 6.91 -2.04 -6.54
C LEU A 22 5.69 -2.55 -5.79
N GLY A 23 4.68 -1.71 -5.62
CA GLY A 23 3.48 -1.99 -4.87
C GLY A 23 3.16 -0.90 -3.87
N CYS A 24 2.14 -1.11 -3.05
CA CYS A 24 1.73 -0.16 -2.02
C CYS A 24 1.28 -0.91 -0.78
N GLY A 25 1.82 -0.55 0.38
CA GLY A 25 1.46 -1.15 1.65
C GLY A 25 0.49 -0.27 2.42
N VAL A 26 -0.61 -0.84 2.88
CA VAL A 26 -1.63 -0.14 3.67
C VAL A 26 -2.07 -1.04 4.82
N THR A 27 -2.14 -0.48 6.02
CA THR A 27 -2.74 -1.15 7.16
C THR A 27 -4.10 -0.54 7.42
N ALA A 28 -5.13 -1.37 7.48
CA ALA A 28 -6.51 -0.92 7.57
C ALA A 28 -7.37 -1.95 8.31
N PHE A 29 -8.62 -1.57 8.60
CA PHE A 29 -9.55 -2.47 9.28
C PHE A 29 -10.17 -3.49 8.33
N SER A 30 -10.22 -3.18 7.03
CA SER A 30 -10.83 -4.03 6.02
C SER A 30 -10.26 -3.69 4.65
N HIS A 31 -10.56 -4.51 3.66
CA HIS A 31 -10.21 -4.23 2.26
C HIS A 31 -10.82 -2.89 1.80
N GLU A 32 -12.10 -2.67 2.11
CA GLU A 32 -12.78 -1.43 1.73
C GLU A 32 -12.13 -0.22 2.39
N ASP A 33 -11.75 -0.35 3.66
CA ASP A 33 -11.05 0.71 4.38
C ASP A 33 -9.69 1.01 3.73
N ALA A 34 -8.96 -0.04 3.34
CA ALA A 34 -7.67 0.11 2.66
C ALA A 34 -7.81 0.86 1.33
N VAL A 35 -8.82 0.51 0.52
CA VAL A 35 -9.09 1.18 -0.75
C VAL A 35 -9.45 2.65 -0.52
N GLU A 36 -10.24 2.93 0.51
CA GLU A 36 -10.60 4.31 0.86
C GLU A 36 -9.38 5.12 1.25
N ILE A 37 -8.46 4.54 2.02
CA ILE A 37 -7.20 5.18 2.39
C ILE A 37 -6.38 5.50 1.13
N LEU A 38 -6.28 4.55 0.19
CA LEU A 38 -5.57 4.77 -1.07
C LEU A 38 -6.16 5.94 -1.86
N LYS A 39 -7.49 6.02 -1.95
CA LYS A 39 -8.18 7.10 -2.67
C LYS A 39 -7.93 8.46 -2.03
N ASN A 40 -7.83 8.51 -0.72
CA ASN A 40 -7.70 9.76 0.03
C ASN A 40 -6.26 10.20 0.26
N THR A 41 -5.28 9.38 -0.09
CA THR A 41 -3.87 9.70 0.11
C THR A 41 -3.08 9.57 -1.19
N VAL A 42 -2.81 8.33 -1.62
CA VAL A 42 -1.95 8.05 -2.76
C VAL A 42 -2.53 8.59 -4.07
N PHE A 43 -3.84 8.43 -4.25
CA PHE A 43 -4.52 8.79 -5.50
C PHE A 43 -5.49 9.96 -5.32
N LEU A 44 -5.23 10.81 -4.33
CA LEU A 44 -6.06 11.99 -4.10
C LEU A 44 -6.09 12.87 -5.35
N GLY A 45 -7.29 13.13 -5.86
CA GLY A 45 -7.48 13.93 -7.07
C GLY A 45 -7.09 13.22 -8.36
N ARG A 46 -6.82 11.91 -8.33
CA ARG A 46 -6.44 11.12 -9.50
C ARG A 46 -7.30 9.88 -9.62
N SER A 47 -7.38 9.36 -10.84
CA SER A 47 -8.02 8.07 -11.06
C SER A 47 -7.15 6.95 -10.47
N MET A 48 -7.76 6.09 -9.67
CA MET A 48 -7.05 4.96 -9.10
C MET A 48 -6.81 3.91 -10.19
N PRO A 49 -5.56 3.45 -10.37
CA PRO A 49 -5.29 2.40 -11.36
C PRO A 49 -5.93 1.08 -10.93
N HIS A 50 -6.08 0.17 -11.89
CA HIS A 50 -6.60 -1.15 -11.61
C HIS A 50 -5.68 -1.89 -10.64
N ILE A 51 -6.23 -2.43 -9.57
CA ILE A 51 -5.48 -3.27 -8.65
C ILE A 51 -5.29 -4.63 -9.32
N GLU A 52 -4.04 -4.96 -9.62
CA GLU A 52 -3.70 -6.23 -10.27
C GLU A 52 -3.69 -7.38 -9.28
N ASN A 53 -3.19 -7.13 -8.08
CA ASN A 53 -3.11 -8.13 -7.04
C ASN A 53 -3.18 -7.48 -5.67
N MET A 54 -3.67 -8.25 -4.70
CA MET A 54 -3.75 -7.79 -3.31
C MET A 54 -3.43 -8.96 -2.40
N ILE A 55 -2.50 -8.75 -1.47
CA ILE A 55 -2.13 -9.74 -0.46
C ILE A 55 -2.65 -9.26 0.88
N GLU A 56 -3.48 -10.07 1.52
CA GLU A 56 -4.00 -9.82 2.86
C GLU A 56 -3.06 -10.46 3.88
N ASN A 57 -2.80 -9.77 4.99
CA ASN A 57 -1.86 -10.20 6.02
C ASN A 57 -0.45 -10.41 5.49
N VAL A 58 0.01 -9.48 4.65
CA VAL A 58 1.33 -9.60 4.04
C VAL A 58 2.41 -9.73 5.11
N ASP A 59 3.33 -10.67 4.88
CA ASP A 59 4.54 -10.79 5.69
C ASP A 59 5.57 -9.82 5.13
N VAL A 60 5.83 -8.75 5.87
CA VAL A 60 6.71 -7.67 5.44
C VAL A 60 8.11 -8.18 5.11
N SER A 61 8.57 -9.22 5.79
CA SER A 61 9.90 -9.79 5.56
C SER A 61 10.04 -10.40 4.16
N THR A 62 8.94 -10.68 3.47
CA THR A 62 8.96 -11.22 2.11
C THR A 62 9.06 -10.14 1.04
N LEU A 63 8.93 -8.86 1.42
CA LEU A 63 8.99 -7.75 0.48
C LEU A 63 10.42 -7.44 0.08
N ASN A 64 10.59 -6.62 -0.96
CA ASN A 64 11.90 -6.29 -1.50
C ASN A 64 12.79 -5.65 -0.44
N GLN A 65 13.91 -6.31 -0.12
CA GLN A 65 14.82 -5.89 0.94
C GLN A 65 15.60 -4.62 0.59
N GLY A 66 15.81 -4.37 -0.70
CA GLY A 66 16.62 -3.24 -1.14
C GLY A 66 15.83 -1.97 -1.40
N HIS A 67 14.55 -2.08 -1.74
CA HIS A 67 13.73 -0.94 -2.20
C HIS A 67 12.50 -0.69 -1.35
N VAL A 68 11.90 -1.71 -0.77
CA VAL A 68 10.69 -1.55 0.03
C VAL A 68 11.03 -1.39 1.51
N ILE A 69 11.76 -2.34 2.08
CA ILE A 69 12.04 -2.35 3.52
C ILE A 69 12.73 -1.06 4.00
N PRO A 70 13.76 -0.53 3.31
CA PRO A 70 14.40 0.71 3.77
C PRO A 70 13.54 1.96 3.62
N ASN A 71 12.46 1.89 2.85
CA ASN A 71 11.63 3.04 2.49
C ASN A 71 10.21 2.95 3.02
N MET A 72 9.97 2.14 4.04
CA MET A 72 8.65 1.99 4.62
C MET A 72 8.59 2.54 6.04
N LEU A 73 7.38 2.88 6.46
CA LEU A 73 7.08 3.21 7.85
C LEU A 73 6.66 1.94 8.59
N PRO A 74 6.56 1.97 9.93
CA PRO A 74 6.04 0.83 10.67
C PRO A 74 4.65 0.43 10.20
N PRO A 75 4.42 -0.84 9.85
CA PRO A 75 3.15 -1.28 9.26
C PRO A 75 2.07 -1.61 10.28
N ASN A 76 2.26 -1.28 11.54
CA ASN A 76 1.31 -1.57 12.62
C ASN A 76 0.36 -0.42 12.93
N ILE A 77 0.41 0.66 12.15
CA ILE A 77 -0.44 1.83 12.30
C ILE A 77 -1.35 1.94 11.08
N ARG A 78 -2.61 2.27 11.29
CA ARG A 78 -3.58 2.43 10.19
C ARG A 78 -3.10 3.53 9.26
N GLY A 79 -3.04 3.22 7.96
CA GLY A 79 -2.61 4.15 6.93
C GLY A 79 -1.65 3.52 5.95
N VAL A 80 -1.12 4.35 5.04
CA VAL A 80 -0.12 3.93 4.06
C VAL A 80 1.25 3.89 4.73
N TRP A 81 1.95 2.76 4.58
CA TRP A 81 3.30 2.63 5.13
C TRP A 81 4.38 2.44 4.05
N PHE A 82 3.99 2.18 2.82
CA PHE A 82 4.89 2.18 1.67
C PHE A 82 4.11 2.60 0.41
N PRO A 83 4.62 3.50 -0.40
CA PRO A 83 5.83 4.34 -0.20
C PRO A 83 5.63 5.35 0.94
N LYS A 84 6.68 5.58 1.73
CA LYS A 84 6.56 6.45 2.91
C LYS A 84 6.22 7.89 2.57
N GLU A 85 6.53 8.35 1.36
CA GLU A 85 6.22 9.71 0.91
C GLU A 85 4.72 9.97 0.77
N PHE A 86 3.89 8.93 0.80
CA PHE A 86 2.43 9.04 0.76
C PHE A 86 1.79 8.83 2.13
N ALA A 87 2.57 8.60 3.14
CA ALA A 87 2.05 8.36 4.47
C ALA A 87 1.58 9.65 5.17
#